data_4530f3c2bc62d096cfceb9a37a9a0b75
#
_entry.id   4530f3c2bc62d096cfceb9a37a9a0b75
#
_cell.length_a   1.000
_cell.length_b   1.000
_cell.length_c   1.000
_cell.angle_alpha   90.00
_cell.angle_beta   90.00
_cell.angle_gamma   90.00
#
_symmetry.space_group_name_H-M   'P 1'
#
loop_
_entity.id
_entity.type
_entity.pdbx_description
1 polymer ?
#
loop_
_entity_poly.entity_id
_entity_poly.type
_entity_poly.pdbx_seq_one_letter_code
_entity_poly.pdbx_strand_id
1 'polypeptide(L)' 'MENSLINTIKEDCQYWEKLNGNGFYHYMHLQECEGSKQNGLYQLILNGKELWYGTLAEINAVVKTMIMRIERDFTL' A
#
# COMPACT_ATOMS: atom_id res chain seq x y z
N MET A 1 13.51 9.77 -7.08
CA MET A 1 12.10 9.84 -7.42
C MET A 1 11.37 8.56 -7.12
N GLU A 2 11.81 7.42 -7.67
CA GLU A 2 11.19 6.15 -7.30
C GLU A 2 11.29 5.87 -5.81
N ASN A 3 12.47 6.15 -5.23
CA ASN A 3 12.67 5.91 -3.79
C ASN A 3 11.72 6.75 -2.94
N SER A 4 11.45 7.98 -3.37
CA SER A 4 10.53 8.86 -2.66
C SER A 4 9.11 8.31 -2.70
N LEU A 5 8.67 7.81 -3.85
CA LEU A 5 7.34 7.22 -3.99
C LEU A 5 7.23 5.90 -3.22
N ILE A 6 8.29 5.07 -3.26
CA ILE A 6 8.32 3.84 -2.49
C ILE A 6 8.18 4.14 -1.00
N ASN A 7 8.90 5.14 -0.50
CA ASN A 7 8.82 5.52 0.90
C ASN A 7 7.43 6.03 1.25
N THR A 8 6.83 6.82 0.37
CA THR A 8 5.46 7.32 0.57
C THR A 8 4.49 6.15 0.70
N ILE A 9 4.59 5.17 -0.19
CA ILE A 9 3.72 4.00 -0.15
C ILE A 9 3.91 3.23 1.14
N LYS A 10 5.15 3.03 1.57
CA LYS A 10 5.44 2.31 2.81
C LYS A 10 4.87 3.03 4.02
N GLU A 11 5.00 4.35 4.07
CA GLU A 11 4.42 5.15 5.14
C GLU A 11 2.89 5.07 5.14
N ASP A 12 2.30 5.14 3.95
CA ASP A 12 0.85 5.06 3.81
C ASP A 12 0.33 3.69 4.24
N CYS A 13 1.07 2.62 3.93
CA CYS A 13 0.70 1.28 4.38
C CYS A 13 0.67 1.21 5.91
N GLN A 14 1.68 1.77 6.57
CA GLN A 14 1.72 1.83 8.03
C GLN A 14 0.57 2.65 8.59
N TYR A 15 0.28 3.77 7.97
CA TYR A 15 -0.84 4.62 8.38
C TYR A 15 -2.17 3.88 8.25
N TRP A 16 -2.34 3.17 7.13
CA TRP A 16 -3.55 2.37 6.93
C TRP A 16 -3.71 1.31 8.03
N GLU A 17 -2.62 0.66 8.40
CA GLU A 17 -2.65 -0.33 9.47
C GLU A 17 -3.09 0.29 10.79
N LYS A 18 -2.60 1.49 11.10
CA LYS A 18 -2.98 2.20 12.30
C LYS A 18 -4.46 2.55 12.31
N LEU A 19 -4.98 2.97 11.16
CA LEU A 19 -6.40 3.30 11.03
C LEU A 19 -7.28 2.08 11.29
N ASN A 20 -6.76 0.90 11.03
CA ASN A 20 -7.48 -0.35 11.26
C ASN A 20 -7.23 -0.95 12.64
N GLY A 21 -6.62 -0.19 13.54
CA GLY A 21 -6.47 -0.58 14.94
C GLY A 21 -5.22 -1.40 15.24
N ASN A 22 -4.21 -1.34 14.40
CA ASN A 22 -2.94 -2.08 14.59
C ASN A 22 -3.15 -3.58 14.79
N GLY A 23 -4.15 -4.14 14.14
CA GLY A 23 -4.51 -5.52 14.36
C GLY A 23 -3.57 -6.50 13.69
N PHE A 24 -3.54 -7.71 14.22
CA PHE A 24 -2.84 -8.81 13.59
C PHE A 24 -3.38 -9.14 12.20
N TYR A 25 -4.56 -8.64 11.90
CA TYR A 25 -5.29 -9.01 10.70
C TYR A 25 -5.23 -7.96 9.61
N HIS A 26 -4.47 -6.87 9.83
CA HIS A 26 -4.43 -5.76 8.89
C HIS A 26 -3.00 -5.36 8.60
N TYR A 27 -2.27 -6.27 7.96
CA TYR A 27 -0.87 -6.04 7.58
C TYR A 27 -0.78 -5.85 6.09
N MET A 28 -0.31 -4.67 5.68
CA MET A 28 -0.17 -4.32 4.27
C MET A 28 1.24 -3.85 4.00
N HIS A 29 1.84 -4.34 2.93
CA HIS A 29 3.18 -3.91 2.57
C HIS A 29 3.41 -3.95 1.06
N LEU A 30 4.36 -3.14 0.64
CA LEU A 30 4.84 -3.12 -0.73
C LEU A 30 5.88 -4.22 -0.91
N GLN A 31 5.67 -5.07 -1.91
CA GLN A 31 6.57 -6.17 -2.22
C GLN A 31 7.33 -5.87 -3.50
N GLU A 32 8.66 -5.89 -3.42
CA GLU A 32 9.51 -5.82 -4.59
C GLU A 32 9.70 -7.24 -5.13
N CYS A 33 9.37 -7.41 -6.41
CA CYS A 33 9.54 -8.68 -7.07
C CYS A 33 10.82 -8.66 -7.88
N GLU A 34 11.27 -9.85 -8.29
CA GLU A 34 12.41 -9.94 -9.20
C GLU A 34 12.10 -9.13 -10.45
N GLY A 35 13.02 -8.25 -10.82
CA GLY A 35 12.85 -7.40 -11.97
C GLY A 35 11.97 -6.18 -11.78
N SER A 36 11.53 -5.89 -10.54
CA SER A 36 10.68 -4.72 -10.28
C SER A 36 11.29 -3.42 -10.77
N LYS A 37 12.59 -3.21 -10.50
CA LYS A 37 13.25 -1.99 -10.92
C LYS A 37 13.34 -1.86 -12.43
N GLN A 38 13.47 -2.98 -13.14
CA GLN A 38 13.56 -2.98 -14.60
C GLN A 38 12.21 -2.84 -15.26
N ASN A 39 11.20 -3.49 -14.70
CA ASN A 39 9.87 -3.54 -15.30
C ASN A 39 8.91 -2.51 -14.73
N GLY A 40 9.25 -1.92 -13.58
CA GLY A 40 8.40 -0.94 -12.91
C GLY A 40 7.14 -1.54 -12.31
N LEU A 41 7.12 -2.85 -12.09
CA LEU A 41 5.95 -3.54 -11.56
C LEU A 41 6.25 -4.07 -10.17
N TYR A 42 5.33 -3.83 -9.26
CA TYR A 42 5.43 -4.19 -7.85
C TYR A 42 4.16 -4.87 -7.40
N GLN A 43 4.20 -5.46 -6.21
CA GLN A 43 3.00 -6.05 -5.62
C GLN A 43 2.63 -5.32 -4.34
N LEU A 44 1.34 -5.17 -4.13
CA LEU A 44 0.80 -4.71 -2.85
C LEU A 44 0.21 -5.95 -2.18
N ILE A 45 0.73 -6.28 -1.00
CA ILE A 45 0.34 -7.50 -0.29
C ILE A 45 -0.47 -7.13 0.94
N LEU A 46 -1.62 -7.76 1.10
CA LEU A 46 -2.47 -7.58 2.27
C LEU A 46 -2.67 -8.92 2.94
N ASN A 47 -2.18 -9.05 4.17
CA ASN A 47 -2.30 -10.28 4.97
C ASN A 47 -1.78 -11.50 4.21
N GLY A 48 -0.68 -11.33 3.50
CA GLY A 48 -0.03 -12.41 2.78
C GLY A 48 -0.59 -12.71 1.40
N LYS A 49 -1.59 -11.96 0.96
CA LYS A 49 -2.21 -12.17 -0.34
C LYS A 49 -2.02 -10.96 -1.23
N GLU A 50 -1.86 -11.19 -2.53
CA GLU A 50 -1.73 -10.09 -3.47
C GLU A 50 -3.04 -9.33 -3.57
N LEU A 51 -2.97 -8.03 -3.26
CA LEU A 51 -4.10 -7.12 -3.42
C LEU A 51 -4.05 -6.43 -4.78
N TRP A 52 -2.85 -6.06 -5.20
CA TRP A 52 -2.65 -5.39 -6.48
C TRP A 52 -1.27 -5.71 -7.03
N TYR A 53 -1.18 -5.82 -8.34
CA TYR A 53 0.07 -5.98 -9.05
C TYR A 53 0.11 -4.93 -10.16
N GLY A 54 1.07 -4.02 -10.09
CA GLY A 54 1.15 -2.96 -11.06
C GLY A 54 2.27 -1.98 -10.75
N THR A 55 2.17 -0.80 -11.34
CA THR A 55 3.19 0.24 -11.15
C THR A 55 3.08 0.86 -9.76
N LEU A 56 4.15 1.55 -9.37
CA LEU A 56 4.13 2.28 -8.09
C LEU A 56 3.02 3.34 -8.07
N ALA A 57 2.78 3.99 -9.20
CA ALA A 57 1.72 5.00 -9.29
C ALA A 57 0.35 4.38 -9.04
N GLU A 58 0.11 3.19 -9.61
CA GLU A 58 -1.14 2.47 -9.39
C GLU A 58 -1.29 2.04 -7.94
N ILE A 59 -0.24 1.47 -7.38
CA ILE A 59 -0.25 1.00 -5.99
C ILE A 59 -0.47 2.18 -5.04
N ASN A 60 0.20 3.30 -5.31
CA ASN A 60 0.01 4.51 -4.51
C ASN A 60 -1.46 4.94 -4.52
N ALA A 61 -2.10 4.92 -5.68
CA ALA A 61 -3.51 5.28 -5.81
C ALA A 61 -4.41 4.31 -5.04
N VAL A 62 -4.11 3.01 -5.11
CA VAL A 62 -4.89 2.00 -4.39
C VAL A 62 -4.81 2.23 -2.88
N VAL A 63 -3.60 2.41 -2.36
CA VAL A 63 -3.40 2.62 -0.91
C VAL A 63 -4.10 3.90 -0.46
N LYS A 64 -3.95 4.98 -1.20
CA LYS A 64 -4.58 6.25 -0.84
C LYS A 64 -6.12 6.15 -0.87
N THR A 65 -6.66 5.43 -1.81
CA THR A 65 -8.10 5.20 -1.88
C THR A 65 -8.60 4.43 -0.65
N MET A 66 -7.84 3.42 -0.23
CA MET A 66 -8.19 2.64 0.95
C MET A 66 -8.16 3.50 2.22
N ILE A 67 -7.16 4.36 2.33
CA ILE A 67 -7.06 5.29 3.46
C ILE A 67 -8.24 6.26 3.46
N MET A 68 -8.56 6.83 2.31
CA MET A 68 -9.66 7.80 2.19
C MET A 68 -10.98 7.17 2.59
N ARG A 69 -11.22 5.92 2.23
CA ARG A 69 -12.45 5.22 2.59
C ARG A 69 -12.60 5.11 4.10
N ILE A 70 -11.52 4.73 4.78
CA ILE A 70 -11.54 4.59 6.24
C ILE A 70 -11.75 5.94 6.89
N GLU A 71 -11.02 6.95 6.45
CA GLU A 71 -11.14 8.29 7.02
C GLU A 71 -12.54 8.85 6.85
N ARG A 72 -13.14 8.61 5.68
CA ARG A 72 -14.51 9.04 5.42
C ARG A 72 -15.49 8.35 6.35
N ASP A 73 -15.30 7.04 6.55
CA ASP A 73 -16.19 6.27 7.42
C ASP A 73 -16.12 6.75 8.87
N PHE A 74 -14.94 7.18 9.30
CA PHE A 74 -14.76 7.69 10.66
C PHE A 74 -15.29 9.10 10.86
N THR A 75 -15.43 9.88 9.80
CA THR A 75 -15.91 11.26 9.89
C THR A 75 -17.43 11.38 9.79
N LEU A 76 -18.09 10.31 9.51
CA LEU A 76 -19.54 10.27 9.48
C LEU A 76 -20.07 9.98 10.87
#